data_50e4db72bcaa84e6f92392bafdfa6427
#
_entry.id   50e4db72bcaa84e6f92392bafdfa6427
#
_cell.length_a   1.000
_cell.length_b   1.000
_cell.length_c   1.000
_cell.angle_alpha   90.00
_cell.angle_beta   90.00
_cell.angle_gamma   90.00
#
_symmetry.space_group_name_H-M   'P 1'
#
loop_
_entity.id
_entity.type
_entity.pdbx_description
1 polymer ?
#
loop_
_entity_poly.entity_id
_entity_poly.type
_entity_poly.pdbx_seq_one_letter_code
_entity_poly.pdbx_strand_id
1 'polypeptide(L)'
;AEVSAPPGYSEHHTGYAVDLGDGQVPATNLEIDFAQTPAFRWLQQNALKYSFEMSFPPGNIQGVSYEPWHWRFVGDRDSLETFYKVRN
;
A
#
# COMPACT_ATOMS: atom_id res chain seq x y z
N ALA A 1 17.90 -7.21 1.26
CA ALA A 1 16.75 -8.03 0.89
C ALA A 1 15.47 -7.40 1.42
N GLU A 2 14.43 -7.44 0.63
CA GLU A 2 13.15 -6.90 1.04
C GLU A 2 12.45 -7.86 2.00
N VAL A 3 11.80 -7.27 3.02
CA VAL A 3 10.98 -8.05 3.95
C VAL A 3 9.54 -7.98 3.44
N SER A 4 8.97 -9.12 3.13
CA SER A 4 7.60 -9.26 2.65
C SER A 4 6.79 -10.13 3.62
N ALA A 5 5.46 -9.98 3.58
CA ALA A 5 4.60 -10.86 4.35
C ALA A 5 4.65 -12.29 3.77
N PRO A 6 4.67 -13.32 4.61
CA PRO A 6 4.64 -14.70 4.12
C PRO A 6 3.29 -15.01 3.46
N PRO A 7 3.21 -16.07 2.63
CA PRO A 7 1.96 -16.48 2.01
C PRO A 7 0.84 -16.65 3.04
N GLY A 8 -0.35 -16.17 2.71
CA GLY A 8 -1.51 -16.21 3.60
C GLY A 8 -1.59 -15.05 4.59
N TYR A 9 -0.52 -14.26 4.71
CA TYR A 9 -0.48 -13.09 5.61
C TYR A 9 -0.37 -11.77 4.84
N SER A 10 -0.36 -11.82 3.51
CA SER A 10 -0.35 -10.61 2.68
C SER A 10 -1.68 -9.87 2.80
N GLU A 11 -1.64 -8.53 2.82
CA GLU A 11 -2.84 -7.71 2.79
C GLU A 11 -3.68 -7.94 1.55
N HIS A 12 -3.08 -8.40 0.45
CA HIS A 12 -3.82 -8.71 -0.78
C HIS A 12 -4.87 -9.79 -0.57
N HIS A 13 -4.67 -10.70 0.37
CA HIS A 13 -5.64 -11.75 0.69
C HIS A 13 -6.92 -11.21 1.33
N THR A 14 -6.91 -9.98 1.80
CA THR A 14 -8.12 -9.34 2.36
C THR A 14 -9.09 -8.88 1.28
N GLY A 15 -8.61 -8.70 0.06
CA GLY A 15 -9.37 -8.09 -1.02
C GLY A 15 -9.41 -6.55 -0.97
N TYR A 16 -8.74 -5.93 0.03
CA TYR A 16 -8.75 -4.48 0.21
C TYR A 16 -7.43 -3.81 -0.18
N ALA A 17 -6.45 -4.57 -0.63
CA ALA A 17 -5.16 -4.01 -1.02
C ALA A 17 -4.88 -4.20 -2.51
N VAL A 18 -4.21 -3.22 -3.11
CA VAL A 18 -3.86 -3.24 -4.54
C VAL A 18 -2.46 -2.67 -4.72
N ASP A 19 -1.76 -3.20 -5.72
CA ASP A 19 -0.51 -2.62 -6.19
C ASP A 19 -0.80 -1.69 -7.36
N LEU A 20 -0.28 -0.47 -7.29
CA LEU A 20 -0.48 0.55 -8.31
C LEU A 20 0.84 0.85 -9.00
N GLY A 21 0.76 1.16 -10.28
CA GLY A 21 1.93 1.51 -11.08
C GLY A 21 1.65 2.68 -12.00
N ASP A 22 2.69 3.13 -12.70
CA ASP A 22 2.58 4.19 -13.70
C ASP A 22 2.75 3.57 -15.08
N GLY A 23 1.68 3.61 -15.89
CA GLY A 23 1.68 3.02 -17.23
C GLY A 23 2.65 3.70 -18.20
N GLN A 24 3.10 4.92 -17.90
CA GLN A 24 4.07 5.64 -18.73
C GLN A 24 5.52 5.29 -18.36
N VAL A 25 5.75 4.73 -17.19
CA VAL A 25 7.07 4.28 -16.74
C VAL A 25 6.96 2.89 -16.11
N PRO A 26 6.58 1.88 -16.91
CA PRO A 26 6.29 0.55 -16.36
C PRO A 26 7.50 -0.13 -15.71
N ALA A 27 8.70 0.29 -16.02
CA ALA A 27 9.91 -0.24 -15.36
C ALA A 27 9.94 0.09 -13.86
N THR A 28 9.15 1.06 -13.40
CA THR A 28 9.06 1.42 -11.97
C THR A 28 8.00 0.63 -11.22
N ASN A 29 7.18 -0.19 -11.91
CA ASN A 29 6.13 -0.97 -11.27
C ASN A 29 6.73 -1.98 -10.29
N LEU A 30 6.20 -2.01 -9.07
CA LEU A 30 6.68 -2.86 -7.98
C LEU A 30 8.14 -2.59 -7.60
N GLU A 31 8.61 -1.37 -7.86
CA GLU A 31 9.97 -0.93 -7.54
C GLU A 31 9.93 0.32 -6.67
N ILE A 32 10.96 0.52 -5.87
CA ILE A 32 11.07 1.72 -5.03
C ILE A 32 11.06 2.98 -5.89
N ASP A 33 11.59 2.91 -7.10
CA ASP A 33 11.61 4.04 -8.04
C ASP A 33 10.22 4.53 -8.43
N PHE A 34 9.17 3.75 -8.19
CA PHE A 34 7.79 4.23 -8.36
C PHE A 34 7.55 5.51 -7.56
N ALA A 35 8.22 5.67 -6.42
CA ALA A 35 8.10 6.85 -5.58
C ALA A 35 8.56 8.15 -6.28
N GLN A 36 9.27 8.04 -7.41
CA GLN A 36 9.73 9.20 -8.18
C GLN A 36 8.78 9.56 -9.33
N THR A 37 7.70 8.81 -9.52
CA THR A 37 6.80 9.01 -10.65
C THR A 37 5.74 10.08 -10.37
N PRO A 38 5.20 10.74 -11.43
CA PRO A 38 4.04 11.61 -11.26
C PRO A 38 2.81 10.89 -10.70
N ALA A 39 2.62 9.60 -11.04
CA ALA A 39 1.52 8.82 -10.52
C ALA A 39 1.60 8.70 -9.00
N PHE A 40 2.77 8.42 -8.44
CA PHE A 40 2.94 8.35 -6.99
C PHE A 40 2.67 9.70 -6.33
N ARG A 41 3.15 10.78 -6.95
CA ARG A 41 2.91 12.14 -6.44
C ARG A 41 1.42 12.45 -6.37
N TRP A 42 0.68 12.01 -7.39
CA TRP A 42 -0.78 12.16 -7.40
C TRP A 42 -1.42 11.35 -6.26
N LEU A 43 -0.95 10.12 -6.05
CA LEU A 43 -1.46 9.26 -4.97
C LEU A 43 -1.22 9.88 -3.59
N GLN A 44 -0.02 10.40 -3.34
CA GLN A 44 0.28 11.07 -2.07
C GLN A 44 -0.68 12.22 -1.78
N GLN A 45 -1.09 12.96 -2.81
CA GLN A 45 -1.94 14.13 -2.65
C GLN A 45 -3.42 13.79 -2.63
N ASN A 46 -3.82 12.68 -3.22
CA ASN A 46 -5.23 12.42 -3.52
C ASN A 46 -5.78 11.10 -2.99
N ALA A 47 -4.95 10.10 -2.73
CA ALA A 47 -5.45 8.76 -2.40
C ALA A 47 -6.40 8.75 -1.21
N LEU A 48 -6.12 9.57 -0.19
CA LEU A 48 -6.96 9.65 1.00
C LEU A 48 -8.37 10.14 0.69
N LYS A 49 -8.53 11.00 -0.31
CA LYS A 49 -9.86 11.45 -0.76
C LYS A 49 -10.71 10.30 -1.28
N TYR A 50 -10.08 9.24 -1.75
CA TYR A 50 -10.74 8.04 -2.25
C TYR A 50 -10.69 6.90 -1.24
N SER A 51 -10.33 7.22 0.01
CA SER A 51 -10.27 6.28 1.12
C SER A 51 -9.19 5.21 0.98
N PHE A 52 -8.09 5.56 0.33
CA PHE A 52 -6.90 4.71 0.24
C PHE A 52 -5.75 5.31 1.02
N GLU A 53 -4.95 4.45 1.62
CA GLU A 53 -3.73 4.85 2.30
C GLU A 53 -2.58 3.92 1.93
N MET A 54 -1.34 4.40 2.08
CA MET A 54 -0.15 3.58 1.88
C MET A 54 0.02 2.64 3.07
N SER A 55 0.13 1.34 2.79
CA SER A 55 0.28 0.33 3.85
C SER A 55 1.67 0.33 4.48
N PHE A 56 2.70 0.50 3.66
CA PHE A 56 4.09 0.30 4.08
C PHE A 56 4.96 1.52 3.75
N PRO A 57 4.71 2.66 4.44
CA PRO A 57 5.59 3.83 4.30
C PRO A 57 6.96 3.55 4.92
N PRO A 58 7.96 4.41 4.68
CA PRO A 58 9.25 4.25 5.35
C PRO A 58 9.07 4.21 6.86
N GLY A 59 9.74 3.26 7.52
CA GLY A 59 9.68 3.15 8.99
C GLY A 59 8.34 2.70 9.54
N ASN A 60 7.57 1.92 8.77
CA ASN A 60 6.27 1.45 9.24
C ASN A 60 6.40 0.49 10.43
N ILE A 61 5.35 0.45 11.25
CA ILE A 61 5.35 -0.36 12.47
C ILE A 61 5.24 -1.86 12.21
N GLN A 62 4.85 -2.27 11.01
CA GLN A 62 4.74 -3.68 10.64
C GLN A 62 6.11 -4.32 10.37
N GLY A 63 7.17 -3.52 10.24
CA GLY A 63 8.50 -4.03 9.93
C GLY A 63 8.67 -4.53 8.49
N VAL A 64 7.78 -4.11 7.60
CA VAL A 64 7.85 -4.43 6.17
C VAL A 64 8.68 -3.35 5.46
N SER A 65 9.46 -3.75 4.45
CA SER A 65 10.20 -2.78 3.64
C SER A 65 9.26 -1.79 2.98
N TYR A 66 9.76 -0.56 2.72
CA TYR A 66 9.00 0.49 2.05
C TYR A 66 8.47 -0.01 0.70
N GLU A 67 7.14 0.11 0.50
CA GLU A 67 6.48 -0.27 -0.75
C GLU A 67 5.60 0.87 -1.25
N PRO A 68 6.14 1.79 -2.05
CA PRO A 68 5.37 2.95 -2.52
C PRO A 68 4.21 2.57 -3.45
N TRP A 69 4.21 1.36 -4.00
CA TRP A 69 3.16 0.88 -4.90
C TRP A 69 1.97 0.24 -4.17
N HIS A 70 2.11 -0.11 -2.89
CA HIS A 70 1.13 -0.92 -2.16
C HIS A 70 0.18 -0.02 -1.37
N TRP A 71 -1.09 -0.04 -1.74
CA TRP A 71 -2.12 0.79 -1.15
C TRP A 71 -3.28 -0.06 -0.65
N ARG A 72 -3.97 0.40 0.40
CA ARG A 72 -5.10 -0.33 0.96
C ARG A 72 -6.30 0.58 1.15
N PHE A 73 -7.48 -0.01 0.93
CA PHE A 73 -8.74 0.69 1.11
C PHE A 73 -9.15 0.67 2.59
N VAL A 74 -9.54 1.84 3.10
CA VAL A 74 -9.96 2.00 4.49
C VAL A 74 -11.28 2.77 4.58
N GLY A 75 -12.11 2.70 3.52
CA GLY A 75 -13.29 3.55 3.38
C GLY A 75 -14.56 3.00 4.02
N ASP A 76 -14.56 1.78 4.54
CA ASP A 76 -15.74 1.23 5.20
C ASP A 76 -15.36 0.53 6.50
N ARG A 77 -16.38 0.11 7.26
CA ARG A 77 -16.18 -0.50 8.56
C ARG A 77 -15.38 -1.82 8.46
N ASP A 78 -15.70 -2.64 7.47
CA ASP A 78 -15.05 -3.95 7.34
C ASP A 78 -13.57 -3.79 7.02
N SER A 79 -13.21 -2.89 6.12
CA SER A 79 -11.81 -2.63 5.79
C SER A 79 -11.06 -2.03 6.97
N LEU A 80 -11.67 -1.10 7.71
CA LEU A 80 -11.07 -0.52 8.91
C LEU A 80 -10.83 -1.59 9.97
N GLU A 81 -11.79 -2.46 10.21
CA GLU A 81 -11.62 -3.55 11.18
C GLU A 81 -10.52 -4.52 10.75
N THR A 82 -10.42 -4.78 9.45
CA THR A 82 -9.40 -5.68 8.90
C THR A 82 -7.99 -5.18 9.22
N PHE A 83 -7.74 -3.87 9.03
CA PHE A 83 -6.39 -3.33 9.18
C PHE A 83 -6.11 -2.74 10.56
N TYR A 84 -7.13 -2.29 11.27
CA TYR A 84 -6.97 -1.54 12.51
C TYR A 84 -7.67 -2.17 13.71
N LYS A 85 -8.08 -3.43 13.61
CA LYS A 85 -8.75 -4.09 14.71
C LYS A 85 -7.85 -4.15 15.94
N VAL A 86 -8.29 -3.54 17.03
CA VAL A 86 -7.61 -3.62 18.30
C VAL A 86 -7.95 -4.97 18.92
N ARG A 87 -6.93 -5.76 19.21
CA ARG A 87 -7.08 -7.03 19.95
C ARG A 87 -6.75 -6.79 21.40
N ASN A 88 -7.70 -7.01 22.21
CA ASN A 88 -7.52 -6.97 23.67
C ASN A 88 -7.07 -8.33 24.18
#